data_5ea0c12085c72b0a3ad287cbd8b44aa5
#
_entry.id   5ea0c12085c72b0a3ad287cbd8b44aa5
#
_cell.length_a   1.000
_cell.length_b   1.000
_cell.length_c   1.000
_cell.angle_alpha   90.00
_cell.angle_beta   90.00
_cell.angle_gamma   90.00
#
_symmetry.space_group_name_H-M   'P 1'
#
loop_
_entity.id
_entity.type
_entity.pdbx_description
1 polymer ?
#
loop_
_entity_poly.entity_id
_entity_poly.type
_entity_poly.pdbx_seq_one_letter_code
_entity_poly.pdbx_strand_id
1 'polypeptide(L)'
;MNRREVMKMSTAAAAGLMLNKGAFAATQPLKVLIFGGTGFIGPHFVRELRDGGHKLTLFNRGKRNPGLFPDVETLLGDRNVAGSADLLKGREWDVVVDDSGYFPGQVKASTAVLKDHVQHYIYVSSISAYADMTPPGIDEDYKLAPLDDPNATQITEKNYGGLKAACEQIVEQAFGARQAVIRPTYIVGPGDHTDRFTYWPWRVARGGEMLAPGTPEDPMQFIDVRDLAEFMRRCVEQRIAGRYNLCNPPGAVTMGDLLETSKRVTKANTRIRWASLKFLEENKLLESGELTTWSPPSGESAGASLVSSARAVAKGLRFRPLETTVRDLLAWHEQRPSEQKQKLRAGLTPEREAELLKKLPA
;
A
#
# COMPACT_ATOMS: atom_id res chain seq x y z
N MET A 1 40.62 -29.73 -34.74
CA MET A 1 40.09 -28.39 -34.35
C MET A 1 41.21 -27.64 -33.60
N ASN A 2 41.67 -26.55 -34.17
CA ASN A 2 42.88 -25.84 -33.75
C ASN A 2 42.52 -24.75 -32.71
N ARG A 3 43.33 -24.57 -31.67
CA ARG A 3 43.14 -23.61 -30.57
C ARG A 3 42.77 -22.18 -31.01
N ARG A 4 43.06 -21.81 -32.25
CA ARG A 4 42.72 -20.52 -32.86
C ARG A 4 41.24 -20.39 -33.26
N GLU A 5 40.55 -21.48 -33.53
CA GLU A 5 39.09 -21.45 -33.89
C GLU A 5 38.22 -21.38 -32.65
N VAL A 6 38.66 -21.96 -31.53
CA VAL A 6 37.94 -21.86 -30.24
C VAL A 6 38.01 -20.44 -29.69
N MET A 7 39.10 -19.70 -29.93
CA MET A 7 39.23 -18.29 -29.48
C MET A 7 38.40 -17.29 -30.29
N LYS A 8 38.02 -17.64 -31.54
CA LYS A 8 37.16 -16.77 -32.37
C LYS A 8 35.66 -16.94 -32.07
N MET A 9 35.27 -18.04 -31.47
CA MET A 9 33.87 -18.23 -31.05
C MET A 9 33.57 -17.65 -29.67
N SER A 10 34.56 -17.37 -28.84
CA SER A 10 34.38 -16.78 -27.48
C SER A 10 34.22 -15.25 -27.48
N THR A 11 34.51 -14.57 -28.57
CA THR A 11 34.43 -13.11 -28.69
C THR A 11 33.08 -12.63 -29.29
N ALA A 12 32.26 -13.52 -29.86
CA ALA A 12 30.97 -13.17 -30.41
C ALA A 12 29.81 -13.33 -29.39
N ALA A 13 30.03 -14.02 -28.26
CA ALA A 13 29.00 -14.24 -27.23
C ALA A 13 29.00 -13.19 -26.10
N ALA A 14 29.98 -12.29 -26.05
CA ALA A 14 30.08 -11.27 -25.01
C ALA A 14 29.49 -9.90 -25.39
N ALA A 15 28.98 -9.71 -26.60
CA ALA A 15 28.40 -8.46 -27.09
C ALA A 15 26.85 -8.42 -27.05
N GLY A 16 26.21 -9.46 -26.52
CA GLY A 16 24.74 -9.62 -26.53
C GLY A 16 24.03 -9.33 -25.21
N LEU A 17 24.75 -9.00 -24.13
CA LEU A 17 24.19 -8.59 -22.84
C LEU A 17 24.25 -7.06 -22.66
N MET A 18 23.91 -6.33 -23.71
CA MET A 18 23.44 -4.96 -23.53
C MET A 18 22.06 -5.07 -22.87
N LEU A 19 22.00 -4.66 -21.62
CA LEU A 19 20.79 -4.35 -20.87
C LEU A 19 19.78 -3.68 -21.79
N ASN A 20 18.80 -4.43 -22.25
CA ASN A 20 17.60 -3.89 -22.82
C ASN A 20 16.87 -3.17 -21.66
N LYS A 21 17.29 -1.97 -21.32
CA LYS A 21 16.45 -0.98 -20.69
C LYS A 21 15.34 -0.80 -21.73
N GLY A 22 14.25 -1.54 -21.55
CA GLY A 22 13.07 -1.34 -22.36
C GLY A 22 12.83 0.16 -22.41
N ALA A 23 13.13 0.75 -23.56
CA ALA A 23 12.70 2.10 -23.86
C ALA A 23 11.17 2.04 -23.80
N PHE A 24 10.60 2.42 -22.68
CA PHE A 24 9.20 2.77 -22.65
C PHE A 24 9.04 3.81 -23.76
N ALA A 25 8.27 3.45 -24.79
CA ALA A 25 7.89 4.45 -25.78
C ALA A 25 7.37 5.65 -25.01
N ALA A 26 7.92 6.83 -25.29
CA ALA A 26 7.54 8.05 -24.60
C ALA A 26 6.01 8.18 -24.74
N THR A 27 5.31 7.91 -23.65
CA THR A 27 3.85 8.04 -23.62
C THR A 27 3.54 9.51 -23.84
N GLN A 28 2.55 9.81 -24.68
CA GLN A 28 2.08 11.19 -24.82
C GLN A 28 1.68 11.72 -23.45
N PRO A 29 2.02 12.97 -23.10
CA PRO A 29 1.65 13.57 -21.84
C PRO A 29 0.14 13.49 -21.60
N LEU A 30 -0.29 12.78 -20.58
CA LEU A 30 -1.67 12.67 -20.16
C LEU A 30 -2.05 13.78 -19.20
N LYS A 31 -3.31 14.22 -19.23
CA LYS A 31 -3.92 15.09 -18.22
C LYS A 31 -4.48 14.20 -17.11
N VAL A 32 -3.96 14.29 -15.90
CA VAL A 32 -4.34 13.43 -14.77
C VAL A 32 -4.87 14.25 -13.61
N LEU A 33 -6.11 13.99 -13.21
CA LEU A 33 -6.69 14.52 -11.98
C LEU A 33 -6.41 13.53 -10.83
N ILE A 34 -5.92 14.03 -9.70
CA ILE A 34 -5.65 13.23 -8.51
C ILE A 34 -6.45 13.80 -7.33
N PHE A 35 -7.43 13.05 -6.85
CA PHE A 35 -8.09 13.34 -5.58
C PHE A 35 -7.15 12.94 -4.43
N GLY A 36 -6.62 13.91 -3.69
CA GLY A 36 -5.58 13.73 -2.69
C GLY A 36 -4.23 14.28 -3.13
N GLY A 37 -3.25 13.43 -3.32
CA GLY A 37 -1.93 13.77 -3.86
C GLY A 37 -0.90 14.29 -2.84
N THR A 38 -1.30 14.66 -1.62
CA THR A 38 -0.38 15.21 -0.59
C THR A 38 -0.36 14.42 0.72
N GLY A 39 -1.05 13.27 0.76
CA GLY A 39 -1.08 12.35 1.89
C GLY A 39 0.13 11.41 1.93
N PHE A 40 -0.08 10.13 2.23
CA PHE A 40 0.99 9.13 2.28
C PHE A 40 1.34 8.59 0.87
N ILE A 41 0.36 8.05 0.16
CA ILE A 41 0.54 7.49 -1.19
C ILE A 41 0.87 8.61 -2.19
N GLY A 42 0.12 9.70 -2.08
CA GLY A 42 0.13 10.80 -3.05
C GLY A 42 1.50 11.33 -3.42
N PRO A 43 2.39 11.68 -2.47
CA PRO A 43 3.72 12.22 -2.80
C PRO A 43 4.58 11.29 -3.66
N HIS A 44 4.50 9.98 -3.46
CA HIS A 44 5.21 9.00 -4.28
C HIS A 44 4.61 8.93 -5.68
N PHE A 45 3.30 8.84 -5.77
CA PHE A 45 2.58 8.71 -7.03
C PHE A 45 2.64 9.99 -7.88
N VAL A 46 2.50 11.18 -7.26
CA VAL A 46 2.63 12.47 -7.97
C VAL A 46 4.03 12.62 -8.56
N ARG A 47 5.09 12.25 -7.84
CA ARG A 47 6.45 12.28 -8.39
C ARG A 47 6.60 11.34 -9.58
N GLU A 48 6.14 10.10 -9.48
CA GLU A 48 6.17 9.12 -10.57
C GLU A 48 5.51 9.66 -11.86
N LEU A 49 4.34 10.27 -11.75
CA LEU A 49 3.64 10.83 -12.89
C LEU A 49 4.29 12.10 -13.44
N ARG A 50 4.76 12.99 -12.56
CA ARG A 50 5.46 14.21 -12.94
C ARG A 50 6.76 13.90 -13.69
N ASP A 51 7.55 12.94 -13.16
CA ASP A 51 8.79 12.50 -13.78
C ASP A 51 8.52 11.76 -15.11
N GLY A 52 7.32 11.16 -15.29
CA GLY A 52 6.81 10.65 -16.55
C GLY A 52 6.33 11.75 -17.55
N GLY A 53 6.37 13.02 -17.18
CA GLY A 53 6.03 14.15 -18.05
C GLY A 53 4.52 14.40 -18.17
N HIS A 54 3.69 13.84 -17.30
CA HIS A 54 2.24 14.03 -17.32
C HIS A 54 1.83 15.40 -16.75
N LYS A 55 0.69 15.92 -17.21
CA LYS A 55 0.08 17.16 -16.70
C LYS A 55 -0.86 16.84 -15.55
N LEU A 56 -0.54 17.30 -14.36
CA LEU A 56 -1.26 16.94 -13.14
C LEU A 56 -2.14 18.07 -12.64
N THR A 57 -3.31 17.71 -12.12
CA THR A 57 -4.18 18.57 -11.32
C THR A 57 -4.47 17.82 -10.01
N LEU A 58 -4.17 18.43 -8.87
CA LEU A 58 -4.55 17.90 -7.56
C LEU A 58 -5.89 18.50 -7.14
N PHE A 59 -6.74 17.68 -6.51
CA PHE A 59 -7.93 18.14 -5.81
C PHE A 59 -7.85 17.73 -4.35
N ASN A 60 -7.67 18.68 -3.45
CA ASN A 60 -7.54 18.43 -2.02
C ASN A 60 -7.91 19.65 -1.18
N ARG A 61 -7.92 19.48 0.15
CA ARG A 61 -8.32 20.52 1.11
C ARG A 61 -7.21 21.54 1.44
N GLY A 62 -6.01 21.38 0.92
CA GLY A 62 -4.85 22.20 1.27
C GLY A 62 -4.35 22.09 2.72
N LYS A 63 -4.82 21.06 3.48
CA LYS A 63 -4.51 20.93 4.92
C LYS A 63 -3.28 20.05 5.21
N ARG A 64 -2.99 19.08 4.36
CA ARG A 64 -1.85 18.16 4.54
C ARG A 64 -0.75 18.52 3.54
N ASN A 65 0.45 18.79 4.02
CA ASN A 65 1.61 19.20 3.22
C ASN A 65 1.28 20.26 2.17
N PRO A 66 0.73 21.42 2.57
CA PRO A 66 0.40 22.51 1.63
C PRO A 66 1.68 22.96 0.91
N GLY A 67 1.57 23.19 -0.40
CA GLY A 67 2.71 23.64 -1.22
C GLY A 67 3.77 22.57 -1.52
N LEU A 68 3.53 21.31 -1.24
CA LEU A 68 4.48 20.22 -1.54
C LEU A 68 4.85 20.14 -3.03
N PHE A 69 3.92 20.48 -3.91
CA PHE A 69 4.10 20.53 -5.37
C PHE A 69 3.67 21.90 -5.91
N PRO A 70 4.52 22.95 -5.77
CA PRO A 70 4.14 24.31 -6.15
C PRO A 70 3.99 24.50 -7.66
N ASP A 71 4.56 23.58 -8.45
CA ASP A 71 4.49 23.52 -9.90
C ASP A 71 3.27 22.74 -10.43
N VAL A 72 2.45 22.15 -9.54
CA VAL A 72 1.26 21.36 -9.90
C VAL A 72 0.00 22.16 -9.57
N GLU A 73 -0.89 22.28 -10.56
CA GLU A 73 -2.20 22.91 -10.33
C GLU A 73 -2.94 22.23 -9.19
N THR A 74 -3.45 23.01 -8.25
CA THR A 74 -4.24 22.48 -7.13
C THR A 74 -5.59 23.18 -7.04
N LEU A 75 -6.66 22.38 -7.16
CA LEU A 75 -8.04 22.79 -6.89
C LEU A 75 -8.32 22.55 -5.40
N LEU A 76 -8.57 23.63 -4.67
CA LEU A 76 -8.87 23.56 -3.24
C LEU A 76 -10.36 23.28 -3.04
N GLY A 77 -10.70 22.07 -2.57
CA GLY A 77 -12.06 21.66 -2.33
C GLY A 77 -12.14 20.56 -1.26
N ASP A 78 -13.25 20.53 -0.53
CA ASP A 78 -13.54 19.49 0.46
C ASP A 78 -14.71 18.63 -0.05
N ARG A 79 -14.43 17.35 -0.30
CA ARG A 79 -15.41 16.38 -0.82
C ARG A 79 -16.60 16.12 0.14
N ASN A 80 -16.49 16.56 1.41
CA ASN A 80 -17.59 16.53 2.37
C ASN A 80 -18.54 17.73 2.23
N VAL A 81 -18.15 18.73 1.47
CA VAL A 81 -18.97 19.95 1.25
C VAL A 81 -19.74 19.81 -0.05
N ALA A 82 -21.05 19.95 0.03
CA ALA A 82 -21.92 19.95 -1.15
C ALA A 82 -21.48 21.05 -2.16
N GLY A 83 -21.51 20.72 -3.44
CA GLY A 83 -21.06 21.62 -4.52
C GLY A 83 -19.55 21.66 -4.73
N SER A 84 -18.73 21.04 -3.87
CA SER A 84 -17.26 21.04 -4.04
C SER A 84 -16.83 20.39 -5.35
N ALA A 85 -17.58 19.41 -5.84
CA ALA A 85 -17.34 18.77 -7.15
C ALA A 85 -17.59 19.70 -8.33
N ASP A 86 -18.26 20.85 -8.14
CA ASP A 86 -18.51 21.82 -9.22
C ASP A 86 -17.23 22.49 -9.74
N LEU A 87 -16.16 22.48 -8.95
CA LEU A 87 -14.81 22.89 -9.39
C LEU A 87 -14.27 22.05 -10.57
N LEU A 88 -14.86 20.87 -10.82
CA LEU A 88 -14.46 19.96 -11.89
C LEU A 88 -15.28 20.19 -13.18
N LYS A 89 -16.38 20.94 -13.13
CA LYS A 89 -17.26 21.18 -14.28
C LYS A 89 -16.55 21.93 -15.41
N GLY A 90 -16.82 21.52 -16.64
CA GLY A 90 -16.23 22.13 -17.84
C GLY A 90 -14.75 21.83 -18.06
N ARG A 91 -14.19 20.87 -17.33
CA ARG A 91 -12.80 20.42 -17.44
C ARG A 91 -12.75 18.97 -17.93
N GLU A 92 -11.64 18.63 -18.57
CA GLU A 92 -11.42 17.30 -19.12
C GLU A 92 -10.06 16.75 -18.69
N TRP A 93 -10.05 15.47 -18.34
CA TRP A 93 -8.84 14.73 -18.03
C TRP A 93 -8.83 13.38 -18.77
N ASP A 94 -7.65 12.90 -19.11
CA ASP A 94 -7.48 11.55 -19.65
C ASP A 94 -7.76 10.49 -18.60
N VAL A 95 -7.22 10.72 -17.37
CA VAL A 95 -7.33 9.78 -16.26
C VAL A 95 -7.62 10.52 -14.95
N VAL A 96 -8.45 9.90 -14.13
CA VAL A 96 -8.65 10.29 -12.73
C VAL A 96 -8.10 9.21 -11.82
N VAL A 97 -7.41 9.62 -10.75
CA VAL A 97 -6.97 8.74 -9.66
C VAL A 97 -7.60 9.23 -8.36
N ASP A 98 -8.43 8.39 -7.76
CA ASP A 98 -9.10 8.68 -6.50
C ASP A 98 -8.41 7.97 -5.34
N ASP A 99 -7.49 8.68 -4.67
CA ASP A 99 -6.75 8.25 -3.48
C ASP A 99 -7.40 8.75 -2.17
N SER A 100 -8.57 9.38 -2.24
CA SER A 100 -9.22 10.00 -1.08
C SER A 100 -10.73 9.78 -1.00
N GLY A 101 -11.28 8.85 -1.76
CA GLY A 101 -12.68 8.45 -1.70
C GLY A 101 -12.93 7.47 -0.55
N TYR A 102 -13.53 7.97 0.54
CA TYR A 102 -13.85 7.14 1.70
C TYR A 102 -15.36 6.92 1.89
N PHE A 103 -16.17 7.84 1.40
CA PHE A 103 -17.63 7.78 1.58
C PHE A 103 -18.34 7.71 0.23
N PRO A 104 -19.41 6.90 0.11
CA PRO A 104 -20.19 6.76 -1.13
C PRO A 104 -20.66 8.11 -1.70
N GLY A 105 -21.11 9.03 -0.84
CA GLY A 105 -21.51 10.37 -1.26
C GLY A 105 -20.41 11.18 -1.95
N GLN A 106 -19.17 11.09 -1.47
CA GLN A 106 -18.01 11.76 -2.07
C GLN A 106 -17.73 11.24 -3.48
N VAL A 107 -17.73 9.90 -3.63
CA VAL A 107 -17.44 9.25 -4.90
C VAL A 107 -18.58 9.48 -5.88
N LYS A 108 -19.83 9.39 -5.44
CA LYS A 108 -21.02 9.66 -6.25
C LYS A 108 -21.02 11.10 -6.80
N ALA A 109 -20.71 12.09 -5.97
CA ALA A 109 -20.67 13.49 -6.41
C ALA A 109 -19.60 13.72 -7.48
N SER A 110 -18.38 13.19 -7.30
CA SER A 110 -17.28 13.35 -8.27
C SER A 110 -17.53 12.57 -9.56
N THR A 111 -18.00 11.31 -9.47
CA THR A 111 -18.27 10.49 -10.67
C THR A 111 -19.40 11.04 -11.52
N ALA A 112 -20.43 11.64 -10.90
CA ALA A 112 -21.53 12.28 -11.62
C ALA A 112 -21.05 13.43 -12.55
N VAL A 113 -20.03 14.18 -12.13
CA VAL A 113 -19.44 15.26 -12.95
C VAL A 113 -18.45 14.70 -13.98
N LEU A 114 -17.70 13.64 -13.63
CA LEU A 114 -16.55 13.20 -14.40
C LEU A 114 -16.83 12.10 -15.43
N LYS A 115 -17.93 11.36 -15.32
CA LYS A 115 -18.19 10.15 -16.12
C LYS A 115 -18.12 10.34 -17.65
N ASP A 116 -18.51 11.51 -18.13
CA ASP A 116 -18.55 11.85 -19.56
C ASP A 116 -17.32 12.67 -19.99
N HIS A 117 -16.45 13.08 -19.05
CA HIS A 117 -15.30 13.94 -19.27
C HIS A 117 -13.94 13.28 -18.96
N VAL A 118 -13.95 11.97 -18.64
CA VAL A 118 -12.77 11.20 -18.25
C VAL A 118 -12.75 9.85 -18.98
N GLN A 119 -11.59 9.49 -19.52
CA GLN A 119 -11.47 8.25 -20.29
C GLN A 119 -11.19 7.03 -19.39
N HIS A 120 -10.54 7.22 -18.23
CA HIS A 120 -10.20 6.14 -17.32
C HIS A 120 -10.23 6.61 -15.86
N TYR A 121 -10.80 5.81 -14.96
CA TYR A 121 -10.90 6.12 -13.54
C TYR A 121 -10.22 5.04 -12.69
N ILE A 122 -9.27 5.43 -11.86
CA ILE A 122 -8.54 4.54 -10.95
C ILE A 122 -8.99 4.87 -9.52
N TYR A 123 -9.55 3.89 -8.83
CA TYR A 123 -10.00 4.02 -7.45
C TYR A 123 -9.10 3.23 -6.51
N VAL A 124 -8.52 3.89 -5.51
CA VAL A 124 -7.73 3.25 -4.46
C VAL A 124 -8.66 2.79 -3.35
N SER A 125 -8.93 1.49 -3.33
CA SER A 125 -9.74 0.79 -2.35
C SER A 125 -8.87 0.18 -1.23
N SER A 126 -9.21 -1.01 -0.76
CA SER A 126 -8.50 -1.80 0.25
C SER A 126 -8.93 -3.26 0.15
N ILE A 127 -8.11 -4.21 0.56
CA ILE A 127 -8.55 -5.60 0.80
C ILE A 127 -9.62 -5.69 1.89
N SER A 128 -9.74 -4.69 2.76
CA SER A 128 -10.83 -4.62 3.74
C SER A 128 -12.21 -4.54 3.09
N ALA A 129 -12.31 -4.28 1.78
CA ALA A 129 -13.55 -4.34 1.03
C ALA A 129 -14.13 -5.76 0.90
N TYR A 130 -13.37 -6.80 1.19
CA TYR A 130 -13.87 -8.17 1.23
C TYR A 130 -14.74 -8.43 2.46
N ALA A 131 -15.71 -9.31 2.32
CA ALA A 131 -16.69 -9.62 3.36
C ALA A 131 -16.07 -10.25 4.61
N ASP A 132 -15.06 -11.06 4.43
CA ASP A 132 -14.27 -11.69 5.50
C ASP A 132 -12.87 -12.08 4.98
N MET A 133 -11.99 -12.48 5.88
CA MET A 133 -10.62 -12.89 5.59
C MET A 133 -10.34 -14.33 6.00
N THR A 134 -11.38 -15.16 6.10
CA THR A 134 -11.26 -16.55 6.58
C THR A 134 -10.57 -17.47 5.58
N PRO A 135 -10.95 -17.53 4.28
CA PRO A 135 -10.30 -18.47 3.37
C PRO A 135 -8.95 -17.93 2.90
N PRO A 136 -7.92 -18.77 2.81
CA PRO A 136 -6.69 -18.42 2.11
C PRO A 136 -6.94 -18.28 0.60
N GLY A 137 -6.13 -17.46 -0.06
CA GLY A 137 -6.17 -17.31 -1.52
C GLY A 137 -7.31 -16.45 -2.05
N ILE A 138 -7.91 -15.60 -1.21
CA ILE A 138 -8.91 -14.61 -1.65
C ILE A 138 -8.36 -13.86 -2.87
N ASP A 139 -9.13 -13.87 -3.95
CA ASP A 139 -8.84 -13.12 -5.18
C ASP A 139 -9.84 -11.98 -5.39
N GLU A 140 -9.71 -11.28 -6.52
CA GLU A 140 -10.49 -10.08 -6.81
C GLU A 140 -11.98 -10.34 -7.10
N ASP A 141 -12.39 -11.59 -7.24
CA ASP A 141 -13.80 -11.99 -7.46
C ASP A 141 -14.49 -12.43 -6.16
N TYR A 142 -13.75 -12.45 -5.05
CA TYR A 142 -14.35 -12.77 -3.76
C TYR A 142 -15.42 -11.75 -3.34
N LYS A 143 -16.41 -12.21 -2.57
CA LYS A 143 -17.54 -11.39 -2.09
C LYS A 143 -17.07 -10.16 -1.32
N LEU A 144 -17.80 -9.06 -1.53
CA LEU A 144 -17.53 -7.78 -0.86
C LEU A 144 -18.32 -7.63 0.44
N ALA A 145 -17.78 -6.83 1.35
CA ALA A 145 -18.42 -6.47 2.60
C ALA A 145 -19.73 -5.69 2.35
N PRO A 146 -20.83 -6.00 3.03
CA PRO A 146 -22.02 -5.19 2.99
C PRO A 146 -21.77 -3.85 3.69
N LEU A 147 -22.57 -2.84 3.37
CA LEU A 147 -22.60 -1.56 4.05
C LEU A 147 -23.97 -1.38 4.71
N ASP A 148 -24.01 -1.39 6.02
CA ASP A 148 -25.27 -1.26 6.78
C ASP A 148 -25.84 0.15 6.73
N ASP A 149 -24.98 1.18 6.80
CA ASP A 149 -25.38 2.59 6.74
C ASP A 149 -24.66 3.32 5.58
N PRO A 150 -25.34 3.52 4.43
CA PRO A 150 -24.78 4.24 3.30
C PRO A 150 -24.58 5.74 3.56
N ASN A 151 -25.17 6.29 4.63
CA ASN A 151 -25.04 7.69 5.03
C ASN A 151 -24.04 7.92 6.16
N ALA A 152 -23.26 6.91 6.52
CA ALA A 152 -22.22 7.02 7.54
C ALA A 152 -21.30 8.21 7.25
N THR A 153 -21.05 9.03 8.27
CA THR A 153 -20.18 10.23 8.19
C THR A 153 -18.85 10.04 8.91
N GLN A 154 -18.68 8.90 9.58
CA GLN A 154 -17.45 8.52 10.29
C GLN A 154 -16.99 7.13 9.89
N ILE A 155 -15.68 6.97 9.80
CA ILE A 155 -15.06 5.68 9.56
C ILE A 155 -14.85 4.98 10.91
N THR A 156 -15.29 3.74 10.98
CA THR A 156 -15.02 2.81 12.08
C THR A 156 -14.40 1.54 11.52
N GLU A 157 -13.81 0.72 12.38
CA GLU A 157 -13.29 -0.59 11.94
C GLU A 157 -14.38 -1.46 11.31
N LYS A 158 -15.61 -1.39 11.84
CA LYS A 158 -16.76 -2.19 11.37
C LYS A 158 -17.28 -1.77 10.00
N ASN A 159 -17.27 -0.46 9.67
CA ASN A 159 -17.87 0.02 8.43
C ASN A 159 -16.85 0.32 7.32
N TYR A 160 -15.56 0.38 7.62
CA TYR A 160 -14.53 0.77 6.65
C TYR A 160 -14.56 -0.10 5.38
N GLY A 161 -14.64 -1.42 5.55
CA GLY A 161 -14.72 -2.36 4.43
C GLY A 161 -15.94 -2.14 3.55
N GLY A 162 -17.12 -2.06 4.16
CA GLY A 162 -18.38 -1.79 3.45
C GLY A 162 -18.41 -0.43 2.74
N LEU A 163 -17.83 0.61 3.37
CA LEU A 163 -17.68 1.93 2.72
C LEU A 163 -16.81 1.86 1.47
N LYS A 164 -15.67 1.16 1.53
CA LYS A 164 -14.78 0.98 0.37
C LYS A 164 -15.49 0.16 -0.73
N ALA A 165 -16.15 -0.94 -0.37
CA ALA A 165 -16.92 -1.76 -1.31
C ALA A 165 -18.04 -0.96 -2.01
N ALA A 166 -18.79 -0.15 -1.29
CA ALA A 166 -19.84 0.70 -1.87
C ALA A 166 -19.26 1.78 -2.79
N CYS A 167 -18.09 2.36 -2.47
CA CYS A 167 -17.40 3.28 -3.36
C CYS A 167 -16.95 2.59 -4.66
N GLU A 168 -16.44 1.36 -4.61
CA GLU A 168 -16.08 0.56 -5.79
C GLU A 168 -17.29 0.37 -6.72
N GLN A 169 -18.44 0.00 -6.16
CA GLN A 169 -19.67 -0.19 -6.93
C GLN A 169 -20.11 1.09 -7.66
N ILE A 170 -20.00 2.25 -7.01
CA ILE A 170 -20.29 3.55 -7.64
C ILE A 170 -19.37 3.82 -8.82
N VAL A 171 -18.08 3.58 -8.66
CA VAL A 171 -17.09 3.75 -9.74
C VAL A 171 -17.38 2.79 -10.89
N GLU A 172 -17.67 1.52 -10.58
CA GLU A 172 -18.01 0.51 -11.58
C GLU A 172 -19.27 0.88 -12.37
N GLN A 173 -20.33 1.33 -11.69
CA GLN A 173 -21.57 1.80 -12.33
C GLN A 173 -21.32 3.01 -13.24
N ALA A 174 -20.44 3.93 -12.86
CA ALA A 174 -20.17 5.14 -13.63
C ALA A 174 -19.24 4.92 -14.83
N PHE A 175 -18.25 4.05 -14.71
CA PHE A 175 -17.17 3.90 -15.69
C PHE A 175 -17.10 2.54 -16.38
N GLY A 176 -17.74 1.49 -15.84
CA GLY A 176 -17.77 0.15 -16.43
C GLY A 176 -16.37 -0.38 -16.72
N ALA A 177 -16.11 -0.74 -17.98
CA ALA A 177 -14.79 -1.24 -18.41
C ALA A 177 -13.67 -0.17 -18.42
N ARG A 178 -13.98 1.10 -18.14
CA ARG A 178 -13.03 2.21 -18.11
C ARG A 178 -12.52 2.51 -16.69
N GLN A 179 -12.51 1.52 -15.79
CA GLN A 179 -12.06 1.73 -14.42
C GLN A 179 -11.05 0.68 -13.96
N ALA A 180 -10.21 1.06 -13.02
CA ALA A 180 -9.42 0.14 -12.21
C ALA A 180 -9.72 0.34 -10.72
N VAL A 181 -9.89 -0.76 -10.01
CA VAL A 181 -9.96 -0.78 -8.54
C VAL A 181 -8.68 -1.39 -8.00
N ILE A 182 -7.99 -0.64 -7.18
CA ILE A 182 -6.75 -1.04 -6.53
C ILE A 182 -7.04 -1.35 -5.06
N ARG A 183 -6.85 -2.61 -4.64
CA ARG A 183 -7.06 -3.08 -3.27
C ARG A 183 -5.72 -3.40 -2.61
N PRO A 184 -5.01 -2.42 -2.04
CA PRO A 184 -3.79 -2.70 -1.30
C PRO A 184 -4.10 -3.36 0.05
N THR A 185 -3.12 -4.15 0.53
CA THR A 185 -3.00 -4.57 1.94
C THR A 185 -2.39 -3.44 2.76
N TYR A 186 -1.63 -3.72 3.81
CA TYR A 186 -0.86 -2.70 4.51
C TYR A 186 0.11 -2.02 3.55
N ILE A 187 -0.06 -0.70 3.37
CA ILE A 187 0.88 0.11 2.61
C ILE A 187 1.99 0.54 3.56
N VAL A 188 3.24 0.28 3.18
CA VAL A 188 4.40 0.48 4.04
C VAL A 188 5.49 1.27 3.32
N GLY A 189 6.50 1.73 4.07
CA GLY A 189 7.64 2.43 3.47
C GLY A 189 7.74 3.90 3.88
N PRO A 190 8.65 4.66 3.27
CA PRO A 190 8.89 6.07 3.62
C PRO A 190 7.62 6.91 3.50
N GLY A 191 7.29 7.68 4.55
CA GLY A 191 6.08 8.49 4.62
C GLY A 191 4.91 7.84 5.38
N ASP A 192 5.01 6.58 5.80
CA ASP A 192 3.99 5.94 6.61
C ASP A 192 3.91 6.57 8.01
N HIS A 193 2.88 7.38 8.19
CA HIS A 193 2.61 8.07 9.45
C HIS A 193 1.80 7.23 10.45
N THR A 194 1.41 5.99 10.07
CA THR A 194 0.65 5.09 10.94
C THR A 194 1.54 4.32 11.90
N ASP A 195 2.81 4.19 11.58
CA ASP A 195 3.85 3.45 12.29
C ASP A 195 3.61 1.94 12.40
N ARG A 196 2.56 1.41 11.76
CA ARG A 196 2.18 -0.01 11.91
C ARG A 196 3.27 -0.98 11.48
N PHE A 197 3.90 -0.74 10.33
CA PHE A 197 5.04 -1.56 9.89
C PHE A 197 6.36 -1.04 10.48
N THR A 198 6.50 0.28 10.64
CA THR A 198 7.68 0.95 11.20
C THR A 198 8.04 0.40 12.57
N TYR A 199 7.05 0.00 13.37
CA TYR A 199 7.25 -0.57 14.70
C TYR A 199 8.25 -1.73 14.70
N TRP A 200 8.14 -2.67 13.80
CA TRP A 200 8.97 -3.88 13.81
C TRP A 200 10.47 -3.60 13.60
N PRO A 201 10.91 -2.96 12.49
CA PRO A 201 12.33 -2.64 12.31
C PRO A 201 12.86 -1.63 13.32
N TRP A 202 12.03 -0.68 13.77
CA TRP A 202 12.40 0.25 14.83
C TRP A 202 12.59 -0.47 16.16
N ARG A 203 11.71 -1.41 16.51
CA ARG A 203 11.84 -2.19 17.75
C ARG A 203 13.08 -3.08 17.70
N VAL A 204 13.34 -3.73 16.57
CA VAL A 204 14.57 -4.51 16.37
C VAL A 204 15.82 -3.64 16.56
N ALA A 205 15.83 -2.43 16.01
CA ALA A 205 16.98 -1.51 16.12
C ALA A 205 17.38 -1.15 17.56
N ARG A 206 16.46 -1.25 18.50
CA ARG A 206 16.70 -0.97 19.93
C ARG A 206 17.49 -2.07 20.64
N GLY A 207 17.61 -3.25 20.07
CA GLY A 207 18.31 -4.38 20.67
C GLY A 207 17.58 -4.99 21.89
N GLY A 208 18.27 -5.86 22.62
CA GLY A 208 17.76 -6.54 23.80
C GLY A 208 16.75 -7.65 23.47
N GLU A 209 15.97 -8.10 24.44
CA GLU A 209 14.90 -9.06 24.23
C GLU A 209 13.67 -8.34 23.64
N MET A 210 13.07 -8.97 22.65
CA MET A 210 11.90 -8.47 21.92
C MET A 210 10.82 -9.54 21.84
N LEU A 211 9.57 -9.20 22.10
CA LEU A 211 8.43 -10.07 21.88
C LEU A 211 8.01 -10.04 20.42
N ALA A 212 7.89 -11.22 19.80
CA ALA A 212 7.29 -11.39 18.48
C ALA A 212 6.07 -12.32 18.58
N PRO A 213 4.98 -12.06 17.84
CA PRO A 213 3.80 -12.88 17.85
C PRO A 213 3.95 -14.14 17.01
N GLY A 214 3.27 -15.22 17.39
CA GLY A 214 3.14 -16.44 16.61
C GLY A 214 4.45 -17.20 16.42
N THR A 215 4.81 -17.42 15.18
CA THR A 215 6.01 -18.18 14.76
C THR A 215 6.80 -17.42 13.68
N PRO A 216 8.10 -17.78 13.47
CA PRO A 216 8.87 -17.20 12.35
C PRO A 216 8.25 -17.44 10.97
N GLU A 217 7.50 -18.50 10.81
CA GLU A 217 6.90 -18.95 9.54
C GLU A 217 5.58 -18.23 9.23
N ASP A 218 5.01 -17.47 10.17
CA ASP A 218 3.73 -16.77 9.97
C ASP A 218 3.80 -15.82 8.77
N PRO A 219 2.87 -15.94 7.81
CA PRO A 219 2.91 -15.14 6.59
C PRO A 219 2.63 -13.66 6.87
N MET A 220 3.31 -12.80 6.12
CA MET A 220 3.11 -11.35 6.15
C MET A 220 2.76 -10.84 4.76
N GLN A 221 1.74 -9.98 4.68
CA GLN A 221 1.41 -9.29 3.42
C GLN A 221 1.37 -7.78 3.58
N PHE A 222 2.06 -7.10 2.69
CA PHE A 222 2.11 -5.65 2.57
C PHE A 222 2.48 -5.24 1.14
N ILE A 223 2.43 -3.95 0.86
CA ILE A 223 2.95 -3.35 -0.36
C ILE A 223 3.79 -2.12 -0.02
N ASP A 224 5.01 -2.04 -0.55
CA ASP A 224 5.77 -0.79 -0.46
C ASP A 224 5.06 0.32 -1.24
N VAL A 225 4.92 1.49 -0.65
CA VAL A 225 4.23 2.64 -1.23
C VAL A 225 4.76 3.03 -2.61
N ARG A 226 6.04 2.76 -2.88
CA ARG A 226 6.69 3.06 -4.16
C ARG A 226 6.33 2.01 -5.22
N ASP A 227 6.18 0.73 -4.84
CA ASP A 227 5.72 -0.34 -5.74
C ASP A 227 4.23 -0.14 -6.09
N LEU A 228 3.43 0.29 -5.10
CA LEU A 228 2.06 0.73 -5.31
C LEU A 228 2.01 1.91 -6.32
N ALA A 229 2.81 2.96 -6.10
CA ALA A 229 2.85 4.14 -6.95
C ALA A 229 3.28 3.80 -8.38
N GLU A 230 4.29 2.95 -8.56
CA GLU A 230 4.74 2.47 -9.87
C GLU A 230 3.64 1.69 -10.60
N PHE A 231 2.94 0.77 -9.91
CA PHE A 231 1.84 0.04 -10.52
C PHE A 231 0.67 0.96 -10.88
N MET A 232 0.33 1.92 -10.03
CA MET A 232 -0.70 2.93 -10.32
C MET A 232 -0.30 3.79 -11.53
N ARG A 233 0.97 4.18 -11.69
CA ARG A 233 1.47 4.87 -12.89
C ARG A 233 1.24 4.03 -14.14
N ARG A 234 1.57 2.72 -14.09
CA ARG A 234 1.28 1.82 -15.22
C ARG A 234 -0.21 1.75 -15.54
N CYS A 235 -1.08 1.75 -14.51
CA CYS A 235 -2.53 1.80 -14.74
C CYS A 235 -2.96 3.10 -15.43
N VAL A 236 -2.33 4.23 -15.13
CA VAL A 236 -2.57 5.52 -15.81
C VAL A 236 -2.11 5.45 -17.26
N GLU A 237 -0.84 5.09 -17.50
CA GLU A 237 -0.20 5.15 -18.82
C GLU A 237 -0.81 4.15 -19.81
N GLN A 238 -1.16 2.94 -19.35
CA GLN A 238 -1.66 1.84 -20.17
C GLN A 238 -3.19 1.66 -20.09
N ARG A 239 -3.89 2.51 -19.30
CA ARG A 239 -5.33 2.38 -19.03
C ARG A 239 -5.72 0.97 -18.63
N ILE A 240 -4.93 0.36 -17.73
CA ILE A 240 -5.18 -0.97 -17.21
C ILE A 240 -6.49 -0.96 -16.44
N ALA A 241 -7.50 -1.68 -16.94
CA ALA A 241 -8.82 -1.78 -16.30
C ALA A 241 -8.97 -3.11 -15.55
N GLY A 242 -9.84 -3.12 -14.54
CA GLY A 242 -10.15 -4.29 -13.73
C GLY A 242 -9.96 -4.09 -12.26
N ARG A 243 -9.94 -5.17 -11.49
CA ARG A 243 -9.73 -5.18 -10.03
C ARG A 243 -8.40 -5.85 -9.72
N TYR A 244 -7.63 -5.29 -8.77
CA TYR A 244 -6.27 -5.74 -8.48
C TYR A 244 -5.96 -5.68 -7.01
N ASN A 245 -5.62 -6.83 -6.41
CA ASN A 245 -5.04 -6.89 -5.08
C ASN A 245 -3.55 -6.54 -5.14
N LEU A 246 -3.13 -5.56 -4.35
CA LEU A 246 -1.74 -5.13 -4.30
C LEU A 246 -1.11 -5.51 -2.96
N CYS A 247 -0.43 -6.64 -2.97
CA CYS A 247 0.36 -7.19 -1.88
C CYS A 247 1.45 -8.11 -2.43
N ASN A 248 2.49 -8.37 -1.65
CA ASN A 248 3.44 -9.43 -2.00
C ASN A 248 2.72 -10.79 -2.11
N PRO A 249 3.20 -11.72 -2.96
CA PRO A 249 2.58 -13.03 -3.12
C PRO A 249 2.45 -13.78 -1.78
N PRO A 250 1.41 -14.61 -1.60
CA PRO A 250 1.27 -15.44 -0.40
C PRO A 250 2.52 -16.21 -0.06
N GLY A 251 2.99 -16.15 1.19
CA GLY A 251 4.17 -16.85 1.67
C GLY A 251 5.53 -16.32 1.17
N ALA A 252 5.55 -15.25 0.37
CA ALA A 252 6.82 -14.67 -0.12
C ALA A 252 7.62 -13.96 0.98
N VAL A 253 6.99 -13.54 2.05
CA VAL A 253 7.59 -12.91 3.23
C VAL A 253 6.93 -13.46 4.48
N THR A 254 7.73 -13.78 5.50
CA THR A 254 7.26 -14.20 6.80
C THR A 254 7.59 -13.17 7.89
N MET A 255 7.01 -13.33 9.08
CA MET A 255 7.36 -12.52 10.24
C MET A 255 8.84 -12.69 10.61
N GLY A 256 9.37 -13.90 10.52
CA GLY A 256 10.78 -14.22 10.69
C GLY A 256 11.67 -13.47 9.68
N ASP A 257 11.29 -13.46 8.40
CA ASP A 257 12.02 -12.73 7.35
C ASP A 257 12.09 -11.23 7.65
N LEU A 258 10.99 -10.63 8.11
CA LEU A 258 10.95 -9.21 8.47
C LEU A 258 11.90 -8.90 9.63
N LEU A 259 11.83 -9.68 10.70
CA LEU A 259 12.64 -9.44 11.90
C LEU A 259 14.14 -9.71 11.65
N GLU A 260 14.50 -10.81 10.98
CA GLU A 260 15.89 -11.11 10.63
C GLU A 260 16.47 -10.12 9.60
N THR A 261 15.66 -9.68 8.62
CA THR A 261 16.08 -8.60 7.72
C THR A 261 16.32 -7.29 8.48
N SER A 262 15.46 -6.98 9.43
CA SER A 262 15.62 -5.79 10.28
C SER A 262 16.90 -5.88 11.12
N LYS A 263 17.24 -7.03 11.67
CA LYS A 263 18.52 -7.25 12.39
C LYS A 263 19.72 -7.04 11.47
N ARG A 264 19.69 -7.58 10.24
CA ARG A 264 20.78 -7.38 9.26
C ARG A 264 20.97 -5.91 8.91
N VAL A 265 19.89 -5.19 8.64
CA VAL A 265 19.93 -3.77 8.26
C VAL A 265 20.42 -2.90 9.41
N THR A 266 19.94 -3.14 10.62
CA THR A 266 20.27 -2.32 11.79
C THR A 266 21.55 -2.75 12.50
N LYS A 267 22.03 -3.97 12.23
CA LYS A 267 23.14 -4.63 12.94
C LYS A 267 22.87 -4.75 14.46
N ALA A 268 21.61 -4.75 14.84
CA ALA A 268 21.22 -4.80 16.25
C ALA A 268 21.37 -6.21 16.83
N ASN A 269 21.83 -6.28 18.07
CA ASN A 269 21.84 -7.53 18.84
C ASN A 269 20.49 -7.71 19.54
N THR A 270 19.48 -8.13 18.79
CA THR A 270 18.12 -8.37 19.26
C THR A 270 17.85 -9.85 19.37
N ARG A 271 17.44 -10.30 20.55
CA ARG A 271 16.95 -11.65 20.81
C ARG A 271 15.44 -11.69 20.69
N ILE A 272 14.93 -12.38 19.67
CA ILE A 272 13.50 -12.52 19.44
C ILE A 272 12.94 -13.62 20.35
N ARG A 273 11.87 -13.30 21.08
CA ARG A 273 11.11 -14.21 21.93
C ARG A 273 9.71 -14.38 21.33
N TRP A 274 9.44 -15.55 20.79
CA TRP A 274 8.17 -15.85 20.12
C TRP A 274 7.07 -16.17 21.13
N ALA A 275 5.93 -15.52 21.02
CA ALA A 275 4.77 -15.69 21.88
C ALA A 275 3.71 -16.53 21.16
N SER A 276 3.38 -17.69 21.70
CA SER A 276 2.35 -18.57 21.15
C SER A 276 0.97 -17.90 21.09
N LEU A 277 0.08 -18.35 20.20
CA LEU A 277 -1.29 -17.84 20.11
C LEU A 277 -2.00 -17.88 21.44
N LYS A 278 -1.85 -18.98 22.20
CA LYS A 278 -2.41 -19.11 23.55
C LYS A 278 -1.94 -18.01 24.48
N PHE A 279 -0.63 -17.72 24.50
CA PHE A 279 -0.09 -16.63 25.32
C PHE A 279 -0.65 -15.26 24.90
N LEU A 280 -0.77 -15.01 23.59
CA LEU A 280 -1.31 -13.77 23.06
C LEU A 280 -2.77 -13.56 23.46
N GLU A 281 -3.57 -14.63 23.40
CA GLU A 281 -4.98 -14.62 23.82
C GLU A 281 -5.13 -14.37 25.32
N GLU A 282 -4.41 -15.13 26.16
CA GLU A 282 -4.43 -14.99 27.62
C GLU A 282 -4.02 -13.57 28.09
N ASN A 283 -3.16 -12.89 27.32
CA ASN A 283 -2.75 -11.51 27.61
C ASN A 283 -3.52 -10.45 26.81
N LYS A 284 -4.62 -10.82 26.10
CA LYS A 284 -5.53 -9.94 25.36
C LYS A 284 -4.85 -9.14 24.23
N LEU A 285 -3.83 -9.72 23.59
CA LEU A 285 -3.08 -9.06 22.52
C LEU A 285 -3.74 -9.19 21.16
N LEU A 286 -4.52 -10.23 20.93
CA LEU A 286 -5.16 -10.48 19.63
C LEU A 286 -6.17 -9.40 19.24
N GLU A 287 -6.84 -8.80 20.21
CA GLU A 287 -7.87 -7.76 20.01
C GLU A 287 -7.37 -6.33 20.29
N SER A 288 -6.15 -6.19 20.81
CA SER A 288 -5.64 -4.89 21.28
C SER A 288 -5.20 -3.93 20.17
N GLY A 289 -4.96 -4.44 18.96
CA GLY A 289 -4.32 -3.68 17.88
C GLY A 289 -2.82 -3.42 18.09
N GLU A 290 -2.22 -3.95 19.18
CA GLU A 290 -0.80 -3.76 19.51
C GLU A 290 0.12 -4.62 18.62
N LEU A 291 -0.38 -5.75 18.07
CA LEU A 291 0.37 -6.64 17.17
C LEU A 291 0.17 -6.23 15.71
N THR A 292 0.57 -5.03 15.42
CA THR A 292 0.32 -4.35 14.15
C THR A 292 0.90 -5.11 12.94
N THR A 293 0.19 -5.10 11.80
CA THR A 293 0.54 -5.77 10.52
C THR A 293 0.70 -7.29 10.57
N TRP A 294 0.62 -7.90 11.73
CA TRP A 294 0.53 -9.35 11.90
C TRP A 294 -0.92 -9.74 12.20
N SER A 295 -1.36 -10.86 11.66
CA SER A 295 -2.65 -11.47 11.96
C SER A 295 -2.44 -12.96 12.22
N PRO A 296 -3.13 -13.56 13.19
CA PRO A 296 -3.00 -15.00 13.44
C PRO A 296 -3.40 -15.78 12.18
N PRO A 297 -2.59 -16.77 11.75
CA PRO A 297 -2.89 -17.59 10.57
C PRO A 297 -3.95 -18.66 10.88
N SER A 298 -4.98 -18.29 11.63
CA SER A 298 -6.06 -19.17 12.10
C SER A 298 -7.35 -18.40 12.36
N GLY A 299 -8.47 -19.10 12.49
CA GLY A 299 -9.79 -18.51 12.76
C GLY A 299 -10.23 -17.55 11.66
N GLU A 300 -10.87 -16.46 12.03
CA GLU A 300 -11.42 -15.45 11.09
C GLU A 300 -10.36 -14.70 10.28
N SER A 301 -9.10 -14.74 10.72
CA SER A 301 -7.97 -14.07 10.06
C SER A 301 -7.10 -15.01 9.22
N ALA A 302 -7.46 -16.29 9.10
CA ALA A 302 -6.59 -17.31 8.49
C ALA A 302 -6.10 -16.95 7.07
N GLY A 303 -6.90 -16.24 6.29
CA GLY A 303 -6.56 -15.76 4.94
C GLY A 303 -6.01 -14.35 4.86
N ALA A 304 -5.94 -13.60 5.98
CA ALA A 304 -5.63 -12.17 5.95
C ALA A 304 -4.26 -11.82 5.36
N SER A 305 -3.28 -12.73 5.50
CA SER A 305 -1.94 -12.60 4.92
C SER A 305 -1.70 -13.60 3.76
N LEU A 306 -2.78 -14.10 3.14
CA LEU A 306 -2.73 -15.09 2.05
C LEU A 306 -3.61 -14.66 0.86
N VAL A 307 -3.82 -13.36 0.67
CA VAL A 307 -4.58 -12.78 -0.46
C VAL A 307 -3.80 -12.93 -1.75
N SER A 308 -4.47 -13.35 -2.84
CA SER A 308 -3.84 -13.50 -4.15
C SER A 308 -3.58 -12.15 -4.82
N SER A 309 -2.35 -11.90 -5.25
CA SER A 309 -1.95 -10.75 -6.09
C SER A 309 -1.66 -11.16 -7.54
N ALA A 310 -2.05 -12.34 -7.94
CA ALA A 310 -1.68 -12.93 -9.24
C ALA A 310 -2.11 -12.04 -10.42
N ARG A 311 -3.29 -11.41 -10.37
CA ARG A 311 -3.76 -10.50 -11.42
C ARG A 311 -2.88 -9.28 -11.57
N ALA A 312 -2.49 -8.65 -10.47
CA ALA A 312 -1.62 -7.49 -10.49
C ALA A 312 -0.22 -7.85 -10.99
N VAL A 313 0.33 -8.99 -10.56
CA VAL A 313 1.62 -9.52 -11.04
C VAL A 313 1.58 -9.76 -12.54
N ALA A 314 0.52 -10.37 -13.07
CA ALA A 314 0.32 -10.57 -14.52
C ALA A 314 0.23 -9.25 -15.29
N LYS A 315 -0.16 -8.15 -14.66
CA LYS A 315 -0.17 -6.79 -15.21
C LYS A 315 1.09 -5.99 -14.92
N GLY A 316 2.11 -6.64 -14.35
CA GLY A 316 3.44 -6.07 -14.17
C GLY A 316 3.68 -5.41 -12.82
N LEU A 317 2.91 -5.75 -11.78
CA LEU A 317 3.29 -5.42 -10.40
C LEU A 317 4.66 -6.03 -10.10
N ARG A 318 5.54 -5.22 -9.55
CA ARG A 318 6.89 -5.61 -9.12
C ARG A 318 7.03 -5.34 -7.62
N PHE A 319 7.94 -6.07 -6.99
CA PHE A 319 8.21 -5.92 -5.57
C PHE A 319 9.69 -5.64 -5.37
N ARG A 320 9.99 -4.60 -4.62
CA ARG A 320 11.37 -4.33 -4.19
C ARG A 320 11.80 -5.31 -3.11
N PRO A 321 13.11 -5.58 -2.97
CA PRO A 321 13.60 -6.40 -1.88
C PRO A 321 13.18 -5.86 -0.51
N LEU A 322 12.77 -6.73 0.40
CA LEU A 322 12.36 -6.39 1.77
C LEU A 322 13.43 -5.53 2.48
N GLU A 323 14.71 -5.86 2.28
CA GLU A 323 15.84 -5.10 2.85
C GLU A 323 15.83 -3.63 2.40
N THR A 324 15.48 -3.37 1.14
CA THR A 324 15.35 -2.00 0.62
C THR A 324 14.20 -1.25 1.31
N THR A 325 13.04 -1.90 1.49
CA THR A 325 11.91 -1.31 2.20
C THR A 325 12.28 -0.97 3.64
N VAL A 326 12.89 -1.92 4.36
CA VAL A 326 13.29 -1.74 5.78
C VAL A 326 14.34 -0.62 5.92
N ARG A 327 15.40 -0.64 5.10
CA ARG A 327 16.46 0.36 5.13
C ARG A 327 15.93 1.77 4.87
N ASP A 328 15.16 1.94 3.81
CA ASP A 328 14.70 3.26 3.38
C ASP A 328 13.61 3.80 4.32
N LEU A 329 12.78 2.91 4.88
CA LEU A 329 11.83 3.27 5.93
C LEU A 329 12.53 3.78 7.18
N LEU A 330 13.57 3.08 7.67
CA LEU A 330 14.34 3.52 8.84
C LEU A 330 15.07 4.83 8.55
N ALA A 331 15.66 5.00 7.36
CA ALA A 331 16.31 6.25 6.96
C ALA A 331 15.33 7.43 6.94
N TRP A 332 14.10 7.22 6.47
CA TRP A 332 13.04 8.22 6.54
C TRP A 332 12.61 8.48 8.00
N HIS A 333 12.45 7.42 8.80
CA HIS A 333 12.04 7.54 10.20
C HIS A 333 13.03 8.40 11.01
N GLU A 334 14.34 8.24 10.75
CA GLU A 334 15.38 9.05 11.42
C GLU A 334 15.29 10.55 11.09
N GLN A 335 14.68 10.94 10.00
CA GLN A 335 14.48 12.35 9.63
C GLN A 335 13.24 12.98 10.31
N ARG A 336 12.43 12.19 11.02
CA ARG A 336 11.23 12.67 11.73
C ARG A 336 11.61 13.49 12.98
N PRO A 337 10.71 14.38 13.44
CA PRO A 337 10.88 15.05 14.73
C PRO A 337 11.11 14.05 15.87
N SER A 338 11.95 14.40 16.84
CA SER A 338 12.36 13.52 17.94
C SER A 338 11.19 12.91 18.70
N GLU A 339 10.13 13.67 18.95
CA GLU A 339 8.91 13.18 19.62
C GLU A 339 8.26 12.03 18.84
N GLN A 340 8.15 12.16 17.50
CA GLN A 340 7.55 11.12 16.65
C GLN A 340 8.44 9.89 16.49
N LYS A 341 9.78 10.05 16.63
CA LYS A 341 10.71 8.91 16.61
C LYS A 341 10.66 8.08 17.89
N GLN A 342 10.46 8.73 19.01
CA GLN A 342 10.48 8.08 20.32
C GLN A 342 9.15 7.45 20.69
N LYS A 343 8.03 8.03 20.23
CA LYS A 343 6.68 7.58 20.53
C LYS A 343 5.94 7.22 19.25
N LEU A 344 5.99 5.95 18.87
CA LEU A 344 5.23 5.43 17.74
C LEU A 344 3.74 5.40 18.05
N ARG A 345 2.93 5.46 16.99
CA ARG A 345 1.46 5.41 17.07
C ARG A 345 0.92 3.98 17.16
N ALA A 346 1.75 3.00 16.86
CA ALA A 346 1.37 1.59 16.80
C ALA A 346 2.45 0.72 17.44
N GLY A 347 2.08 -0.49 17.82
CA GLY A 347 2.94 -1.46 18.44
C GLY A 347 2.91 -1.41 19.98
N LEU A 348 3.62 -2.32 20.61
CA LEU A 348 3.75 -2.41 22.05
C LEU A 348 4.58 -1.23 22.61
N THR A 349 4.12 -0.63 23.70
CA THR A 349 4.98 0.29 24.44
C THR A 349 6.12 -0.47 25.14
N PRO A 350 7.26 0.18 25.43
CA PRO A 350 8.37 -0.48 26.13
C PRO A 350 7.97 -1.11 27.47
N GLU A 351 7.10 -0.46 28.23
CA GLU A 351 6.59 -0.93 29.53
C GLU A 351 5.72 -2.16 29.37
N ARG A 352 4.82 -2.14 28.38
CA ARG A 352 3.92 -3.26 28.07
C ARG A 352 4.71 -4.46 27.58
N GLU A 353 5.67 -4.26 26.68
CA GLU A 353 6.54 -5.34 26.20
C GLU A 353 7.36 -5.96 27.35
N ALA A 354 7.95 -5.15 28.23
CA ALA A 354 8.72 -5.64 29.36
C ALA A 354 7.86 -6.46 30.35
N GLU A 355 6.60 -6.06 30.58
CA GLU A 355 5.65 -6.83 31.38
C GLU A 355 5.39 -8.21 30.76
N LEU A 356 5.12 -8.24 29.44
CA LEU A 356 4.82 -9.47 28.71
C LEU A 356 6.03 -10.41 28.65
N LEU A 357 7.23 -9.88 28.42
CA LEU A 357 8.45 -10.69 28.39
C LEU A 357 8.75 -11.38 29.73
N LYS A 358 8.39 -10.77 30.87
CA LYS A 358 8.51 -11.41 32.19
C LYS A 358 7.55 -12.59 32.36
N LYS A 359 6.40 -12.56 31.71
CA LYS A 359 5.38 -13.62 31.77
C LYS A 359 5.62 -14.72 30.73
N LEU A 360 6.40 -14.43 29.69
CA LEU A 360 6.63 -15.36 28.59
C LEU A 360 7.54 -16.50 29.08
N PRO A 361 7.14 -17.77 28.90
CA PRO A 361 7.97 -18.92 29.24
C PRO A 361 9.36 -18.86 28.62
N ALA A 362 10.36 -19.44 29.29
CA ALA A 362 11.76 -19.39 28.88
C ALA A 362 12.01 -20.09 27.52
#